data_7d987e45a33ddf69a8152e8c182f6295
#
_entry.id   7d987e45a33ddf69a8152e8c182f6295
#
_cell.length_a   1.000
_cell.length_b   1.000
_cell.length_c   1.000
_cell.angle_alpha   90.00
_cell.angle_beta   90.00
_cell.angle_gamma   90.00
#
_symmetry.space_group_name_H-M   'P 1'
#
loop_
_entity.id
_entity.type
_entity.pdbx_description
1 polymer ?
#
loop_
_entity_poly.entity_id
_entity_poly.type
_entity_poly.pdbx_seq_one_letter_code
_entity_poly.pdbx_strand_id
1 'polypeptide(L)'
;PSILQLRTLETANEWAGKFLAHAGVDTIEQAAALPLDDLLTAQAATITMPNTSYDMFSPAAGGEGIPHDLLGAAAANPVPLSIGTNRDENLLFMAFDPSLAAAGDDRWVAFLDEQFGDRSGVVRSAYEAARPGARPVALIAAVTTDHTFRRPAQRLAEARSEQGNDTWMYWFTWASPAFGGALGSAHALDIPFAFDNIDAPGAAMLLGDGPELQGIATRFADEISAFGRDGTATWPAFDTAARATLRIDSAFELLHDPEPELRALHG
;
A
#
# COMPACT_ATOMS: atom_id res chain seq x y z
N PRO A 1 2.74 -6.15 -2.32
CA PRO A 1 1.42 -6.44 -2.90
C PRO A 1 0.39 -6.55 -1.80
N SER A 2 -0.82 -6.03 -2.02
CA SER A 2 -1.92 -6.19 -1.08
C SER A 2 -2.56 -7.58 -1.22
N ILE A 3 -3.33 -7.98 -0.20
CA ILE A 3 -4.02 -9.28 -0.18
C ILE A 3 -4.97 -9.50 -1.38
N LEU A 4 -5.38 -8.43 -2.06
CA LEU A 4 -6.27 -8.48 -3.22
C LEU A 4 -5.52 -8.36 -4.56
N GLN A 5 -4.20 -8.16 -4.55
CA GLN A 5 -3.37 -8.06 -5.75
C GLN A 5 -2.85 -9.46 -6.16
N LEU A 6 -3.76 -10.30 -6.58
CA LEU A 6 -3.46 -11.64 -7.10
C LEU A 6 -3.74 -11.68 -8.60
N ARG A 7 -3.00 -12.51 -9.29
CA ARG A 7 -3.30 -12.85 -10.69
C ARG A 7 -3.82 -14.27 -10.81
N THR A 8 -4.40 -14.59 -11.94
CA THR A 8 -4.74 -15.97 -12.30
C THR A 8 -3.49 -16.72 -12.73
N LEU A 9 -3.52 -18.06 -12.64
CA LEU A 9 -2.46 -18.90 -13.20
C LEU A 9 -2.30 -18.70 -14.72
N GLU A 10 -3.40 -18.46 -15.43
CA GLU A 10 -3.39 -18.17 -16.87
C GLU A 10 -2.55 -16.92 -17.17
N THR A 11 -2.87 -15.80 -16.51
CA THR A 11 -2.11 -14.54 -16.67
C THR A 11 -0.64 -14.71 -16.26
N ALA A 12 -0.36 -15.45 -15.17
CA ALA A 12 1.01 -15.72 -14.73
C ALA A 12 1.79 -16.52 -15.78
N ASN A 13 1.17 -17.53 -16.39
CA ASN A 13 1.78 -18.32 -17.46
C ASN A 13 2.01 -17.52 -18.73
N GLU A 14 1.10 -16.62 -19.11
CA GLU A 14 1.32 -15.71 -20.24
C GLU A 14 2.56 -14.82 -20.04
N TRP A 15 2.72 -14.25 -18.85
CA TRP A 15 3.90 -13.43 -18.54
C TRP A 15 5.17 -14.25 -18.47
N ALA A 16 5.11 -15.47 -17.89
CA ALA A 16 6.24 -16.39 -17.89
C ALA A 16 6.68 -16.73 -19.32
N GLY A 17 5.74 -17.00 -20.22
CA GLY A 17 6.04 -17.26 -21.63
C GLY A 17 6.72 -16.07 -22.34
N LYS A 18 6.25 -14.83 -22.10
CA LYS A 18 6.88 -13.62 -22.63
C LYS A 18 8.30 -13.43 -22.09
N PHE A 19 8.49 -13.65 -20.78
CA PHE A 19 9.80 -13.55 -20.15
C PHE A 19 10.78 -14.59 -20.72
N LEU A 20 10.39 -15.86 -20.83
CA LEU A 20 11.22 -16.91 -21.38
C LEU A 20 11.61 -16.62 -22.83
N ALA A 21 10.67 -16.11 -23.64
CA ALA A 21 10.95 -15.69 -25.02
C ALA A 21 11.99 -14.55 -25.08
N HIS A 22 11.89 -13.53 -24.23
CA HIS A 22 12.90 -12.47 -24.16
C HIS A 22 14.25 -12.95 -23.63
N ALA A 23 14.24 -13.96 -22.73
CA ALA A 23 15.46 -14.59 -22.20
C ALA A 23 16.11 -15.56 -23.21
N GLY A 24 15.42 -15.90 -24.32
CA GLY A 24 15.92 -16.83 -25.34
C GLY A 24 16.01 -18.29 -24.86
N VAL A 25 15.15 -18.68 -23.92
CA VAL A 25 15.10 -20.03 -23.33
C VAL A 25 13.67 -20.56 -23.29
N ASP A 26 13.53 -21.88 -23.13
CA ASP A 26 12.23 -22.55 -23.20
C ASP A 26 11.66 -22.93 -21.81
N THR A 27 12.52 -22.98 -20.78
CA THR A 27 12.09 -23.42 -19.43
C THR A 27 12.63 -22.52 -18.32
N ILE A 28 11.97 -22.59 -17.17
CA ILE A 28 12.38 -21.88 -15.95
C ILE A 28 13.77 -22.34 -15.47
N GLU A 29 14.09 -23.63 -15.59
CA GLU A 29 15.39 -24.18 -15.21
C GLU A 29 16.50 -23.59 -16.08
N GLN A 30 16.25 -23.45 -17.39
CA GLN A 30 17.20 -22.79 -18.30
C GLN A 30 17.35 -21.32 -17.96
N ALA A 31 16.26 -20.62 -17.67
CA ALA A 31 16.31 -19.22 -17.23
C ALA A 31 17.11 -19.08 -15.92
N ALA A 32 16.89 -19.95 -14.93
CA ALA A 32 17.61 -19.92 -13.65
C ALA A 32 19.15 -20.15 -13.80
N ALA A 33 19.58 -20.72 -14.92
CA ALA A 33 20.99 -20.93 -15.22
C ALA A 33 21.66 -19.76 -15.98
N LEU A 34 20.89 -18.76 -16.38
CA LEU A 34 21.41 -17.59 -17.09
C LEU A 34 22.23 -16.66 -16.17
N PRO A 35 23.19 -15.93 -16.71
CA PRO A 35 23.81 -14.81 -16.02
C PRO A 35 22.77 -13.78 -15.54
N LEU A 36 23.04 -13.12 -14.41
CA LEU A 36 22.13 -12.13 -13.83
C LEU A 36 21.80 -10.99 -14.82
N ASP A 37 22.79 -10.51 -15.55
CA ASP A 37 22.61 -9.41 -16.52
C ASP A 37 21.66 -9.78 -17.65
N ASP A 38 21.69 -11.04 -18.11
CA ASP A 38 20.77 -11.57 -19.13
C ASP A 38 19.34 -11.67 -18.59
N LEU A 39 19.18 -12.12 -17.33
CA LEU A 39 17.88 -12.14 -16.65
C LEU A 39 17.28 -10.75 -16.49
N LEU A 40 18.09 -9.76 -16.04
CA LEU A 40 17.65 -8.38 -15.90
C LEU A 40 17.29 -7.75 -17.24
N THR A 41 18.03 -8.07 -18.31
CA THR A 41 17.73 -7.61 -19.66
C THR A 41 16.39 -8.20 -20.15
N ALA A 42 16.17 -9.50 -19.98
CA ALA A 42 14.92 -10.15 -20.32
C ALA A 42 13.73 -9.57 -19.52
N GLN A 43 13.93 -9.31 -18.22
CA GLN A 43 12.94 -8.67 -17.36
C GLN A 43 12.58 -7.28 -17.89
N ALA A 44 13.58 -6.44 -18.17
CA ALA A 44 13.35 -5.08 -18.69
C ALA A 44 12.61 -5.11 -20.05
N ALA A 45 12.95 -6.06 -20.94
CA ALA A 45 12.25 -6.24 -22.21
C ALA A 45 10.80 -6.73 -22.04
N THR A 46 10.52 -7.46 -20.97
CA THR A 46 9.16 -7.97 -20.67
C THR A 46 8.27 -6.89 -20.07
N ILE A 47 8.82 -5.98 -19.25
CA ILE A 47 8.10 -4.85 -18.63
C ILE A 47 7.90 -3.76 -19.69
N THR A 48 6.85 -3.86 -20.48
CA THR A 48 6.60 -2.94 -21.59
C THR A 48 5.84 -1.66 -21.21
N MET A 49 5.28 -1.60 -19.98
CA MET A 49 4.52 -0.44 -19.49
C MET A 49 4.79 -0.17 -18.01
N PRO A 50 4.83 1.11 -17.56
CA PRO A 50 5.16 1.47 -16.17
C PRO A 50 4.29 0.80 -15.11
N ASN A 51 3.03 0.51 -15.43
CA ASN A 51 2.07 -0.09 -14.48
C ASN A 51 2.03 -1.63 -14.52
N THR A 52 2.74 -2.28 -15.43
CA THR A 52 2.74 -3.75 -15.55
C THR A 52 3.76 -4.42 -14.64
N SER A 53 4.76 -3.70 -14.14
CA SER A 53 5.79 -4.26 -13.26
C SER A 53 5.22 -4.81 -11.96
N TYR A 54 4.27 -4.12 -11.36
CA TYR A 54 3.59 -4.60 -10.14
C TYR A 54 2.79 -5.87 -10.39
N ASP A 55 2.13 -5.94 -11.53
CA ASP A 55 1.32 -7.11 -11.87
C ASP A 55 2.16 -8.31 -12.29
N MET A 56 3.32 -8.13 -12.91
CA MET A 56 4.14 -9.24 -13.39
C MET A 56 4.62 -10.19 -12.29
N PHE A 57 4.96 -9.64 -11.13
CA PHE A 57 5.54 -10.40 -10.02
C PHE A 57 4.56 -10.61 -8.85
N SER A 58 3.28 -10.34 -9.07
CA SER A 58 2.25 -10.64 -8.07
C SER A 58 2.05 -12.14 -7.92
N PRO A 59 1.75 -12.64 -6.71
CA PRO A 59 1.44 -14.04 -6.51
C PRO A 59 0.27 -14.51 -7.37
N ALA A 60 0.35 -15.75 -7.87
CA ALA A 60 -0.73 -16.36 -8.66
C ALA A 60 -1.65 -17.18 -7.74
N ALA A 61 -2.94 -16.82 -7.70
CA ALA A 61 -3.94 -17.57 -6.96
C ALA A 61 -4.05 -19.01 -7.47
N GLY A 62 -3.96 -19.98 -6.56
CA GLY A 62 -3.94 -21.42 -6.91
C GLY A 62 -2.58 -21.95 -7.38
N GLY A 63 -1.52 -21.13 -7.35
CA GLY A 63 -0.14 -21.58 -7.53
C GLY A 63 0.35 -22.41 -6.34
N GLU A 64 1.54 -23.00 -6.49
CA GLU A 64 2.14 -23.80 -5.41
C GLU A 64 2.30 -22.96 -4.13
N GLY A 65 1.71 -23.41 -3.04
CA GLY A 65 1.73 -22.71 -1.75
C GLY A 65 0.82 -21.46 -1.66
N ILE A 66 0.11 -21.08 -2.71
CA ILE A 66 -0.80 -19.93 -2.73
C ILE A 66 -2.25 -20.43 -2.90
N PRO A 67 -3.11 -20.33 -1.89
CA PRO A 67 -4.50 -20.76 -2.02
C PRO A 67 -5.27 -19.89 -3.04
N HIS A 68 -6.33 -20.46 -3.63
CA HIS A 68 -7.23 -19.70 -4.51
C HIS A 68 -7.94 -18.57 -3.76
N ASP A 69 -8.38 -18.83 -2.54
CA ASP A 69 -8.93 -17.82 -1.62
C ASP A 69 -7.85 -17.41 -0.61
N LEU A 70 -6.99 -16.48 -1.01
CA LEU A 70 -5.93 -15.98 -0.15
C LEU A 70 -6.49 -15.15 1.02
N LEU A 71 -7.56 -14.39 0.79
CA LEU A 71 -8.18 -13.57 1.83
C LEU A 71 -8.76 -14.48 2.93
N GLY A 72 -9.53 -15.50 2.56
CA GLY A 72 -10.09 -16.46 3.51
C GLY A 72 -9.01 -17.25 4.25
N ALA A 73 -7.95 -17.68 3.55
CA ALA A 73 -6.83 -18.38 4.18
C ALA A 73 -6.06 -17.49 5.18
N ALA A 74 -5.82 -16.23 4.83
CA ALA A 74 -5.17 -15.26 5.72
C ALA A 74 -6.08 -14.88 6.90
N ALA A 75 -7.38 -14.79 6.69
CA ALA A 75 -8.35 -14.53 7.74
C ALA A 75 -8.43 -15.68 8.77
N ALA A 76 -8.33 -16.92 8.31
CA ALA A 76 -8.36 -18.11 9.16
C ALA A 76 -7.05 -18.35 9.95
N ASN A 77 -5.97 -17.63 9.64
CA ASN A 77 -4.70 -17.78 10.36
C ASN A 77 -4.81 -17.23 11.79
N PRO A 78 -4.60 -18.03 12.84
CA PRO A 78 -4.78 -17.59 14.23
C PRO A 78 -3.63 -16.73 14.78
N VAL A 79 -2.53 -16.59 14.04
CA VAL A 79 -1.39 -15.75 14.48
C VAL A 79 -1.85 -14.30 14.59
N PRO A 80 -1.61 -13.61 15.73
CA PRO A 80 -1.93 -12.20 15.88
C PRO A 80 -1.32 -11.34 14.76
N LEU A 81 -2.08 -10.36 14.25
CA LEU A 81 -1.65 -9.52 13.14
C LEU A 81 -1.69 -8.03 13.52
N SER A 82 -0.56 -7.34 13.36
CA SER A 82 -0.53 -5.88 13.26
C SER A 82 -0.42 -5.47 11.79
N ILE A 83 -1.37 -4.67 11.31
CA ILE A 83 -1.43 -4.26 9.91
C ILE A 83 -1.75 -2.77 9.80
N GLY A 84 -1.04 -2.07 8.92
CA GLY A 84 -1.29 -0.67 8.66
C GLY A 84 -0.94 -0.25 7.25
N THR A 85 -1.24 1.00 6.96
CA THR A 85 -0.92 1.66 5.69
C THR A 85 -0.55 3.10 5.93
N ASN A 86 0.17 3.69 4.99
CA ASN A 86 0.39 5.12 4.97
C ASN A 86 -0.80 5.83 4.31
N ARG A 87 -1.04 7.09 4.68
CA ARG A 87 -2.20 7.85 4.18
C ARG A 87 -2.13 8.12 2.68
N ASP A 88 -0.93 8.35 2.16
CA ASP A 88 -0.71 8.85 0.80
C ASP A 88 0.24 7.93 0.01
N GLU A 89 0.14 6.58 0.18
CA GLU A 89 1.05 5.57 -0.38
C GLU A 89 1.46 5.86 -1.83
N ASN A 90 0.48 6.10 -2.70
CA ASN A 90 0.72 6.24 -4.13
C ASN A 90 1.35 7.58 -4.54
N LEU A 91 1.48 8.56 -3.64
CA LEU A 91 2.21 9.79 -3.95
C LEU A 91 3.68 9.54 -4.28
N LEU A 92 4.33 8.56 -3.62
CA LEU A 92 5.71 8.20 -3.96
C LEU A 92 5.86 7.82 -5.43
N PHE A 93 4.98 6.98 -5.94
CA PHE A 93 5.05 6.48 -7.31
C PHE A 93 4.67 7.54 -8.33
N MET A 94 3.73 8.43 -7.99
CA MET A 94 3.27 9.50 -8.86
C MET A 94 4.22 10.71 -8.90
N ALA A 95 5.01 10.92 -7.84
CA ALA A 95 5.97 12.02 -7.79
C ALA A 95 7.08 11.90 -8.85
N PHE A 96 7.35 10.69 -9.31
CA PHE A 96 8.37 10.41 -10.34
C PHE A 96 7.81 10.35 -11.77
N ASP A 97 6.47 10.52 -11.94
CA ASP A 97 5.84 10.66 -13.25
C ASP A 97 5.53 12.14 -13.52
N PRO A 98 6.28 12.81 -14.43
CA PRO A 98 6.07 14.24 -14.70
C PRO A 98 4.66 14.56 -15.22
N SER A 99 4.01 13.61 -15.89
CA SER A 99 2.64 13.80 -16.42
C SER A 99 1.61 13.82 -15.31
N LEU A 100 1.77 12.98 -14.29
CA LEU A 100 0.91 12.95 -13.10
C LEU A 100 1.24 14.08 -12.13
N ALA A 101 2.53 14.40 -11.94
CA ALA A 101 2.94 15.51 -11.10
C ALA A 101 2.39 16.87 -11.59
N ALA A 102 2.20 17.02 -12.90
CA ALA A 102 1.60 18.18 -13.55
C ALA A 102 0.08 18.07 -13.75
N ALA A 103 -0.58 17.04 -13.21
CA ALA A 103 -2.01 16.81 -13.38
C ALA A 103 -2.84 18.03 -12.90
N GLY A 104 -3.69 18.54 -13.76
CA GLY A 104 -4.70 19.57 -13.45
C GLY A 104 -6.07 18.95 -13.18
N ASP A 105 -7.06 19.80 -12.94
CA ASP A 105 -8.45 19.39 -12.66
C ASP A 105 -9.04 18.51 -13.76
N ASP A 106 -8.72 18.80 -15.03
CA ASP A 106 -9.19 18.01 -16.16
C ASP A 106 -8.74 16.54 -16.06
N ARG A 107 -7.49 16.29 -15.60
CA ARG A 107 -6.97 14.92 -15.42
C ARG A 107 -7.64 14.24 -14.23
N TRP A 108 -7.93 14.98 -13.15
CA TRP A 108 -8.67 14.46 -12.00
C TRP A 108 -10.09 14.04 -12.39
N VAL A 109 -10.82 14.87 -13.11
CA VAL A 109 -12.16 14.55 -13.60
C VAL A 109 -12.13 13.35 -14.53
N ALA A 110 -11.23 13.33 -15.52
CA ALA A 110 -11.10 12.21 -16.45
C ALA A 110 -10.78 10.89 -15.73
N PHE A 111 -9.90 10.92 -14.72
CA PHE A 111 -9.60 9.75 -13.89
C PHE A 111 -10.83 9.21 -13.17
N LEU A 112 -11.63 10.10 -12.59
CA LEU A 112 -12.84 9.70 -11.89
C LEU A 112 -13.90 9.10 -12.83
N ASP A 113 -14.10 9.70 -13.98
CA ASP A 113 -15.07 9.21 -14.97
C ASP A 113 -14.65 7.83 -15.51
N GLU A 114 -13.34 7.62 -15.73
CA GLU A 114 -12.78 6.34 -16.16
C GLU A 114 -12.96 5.24 -15.09
N GLN A 115 -12.72 5.56 -13.80
CA GLN A 115 -12.73 4.59 -12.72
C GLN A 115 -14.13 4.33 -12.14
N PHE A 116 -15.00 5.32 -12.10
CA PHE A 116 -16.26 5.29 -11.35
C PHE A 116 -17.51 5.57 -12.18
N GLY A 117 -17.37 6.02 -13.43
CA GLY A 117 -18.52 6.30 -14.32
C GLY A 117 -19.56 7.21 -13.66
N ASP A 118 -20.80 6.77 -13.59
CA ASP A 118 -21.92 7.53 -13.00
C ASP A 118 -21.72 7.93 -11.52
N ARG A 119 -20.78 7.28 -10.82
CA ARG A 119 -20.45 7.58 -9.43
C ARG A 119 -19.36 8.65 -9.27
N SER A 120 -18.76 9.12 -10.36
CA SER A 120 -17.61 10.05 -10.35
C SER A 120 -17.87 11.31 -9.52
N GLY A 121 -19.06 11.90 -9.62
CA GLY A 121 -19.44 13.11 -8.86
C GLY A 121 -19.50 12.89 -7.34
N VAL A 122 -20.00 11.75 -6.89
CA VAL A 122 -20.06 11.40 -5.45
C VAL A 122 -18.66 11.15 -4.91
N VAL A 123 -17.85 10.38 -5.65
CA VAL A 123 -16.45 10.08 -5.28
C VAL A 123 -15.63 11.37 -5.23
N ARG A 124 -15.78 12.24 -6.23
CA ARG A 124 -15.13 13.56 -6.27
C ARG A 124 -15.41 14.36 -5.01
N SER A 125 -16.68 14.55 -4.68
CA SER A 125 -17.11 15.35 -3.53
C SER A 125 -16.55 14.79 -2.21
N ALA A 126 -16.52 13.48 -2.04
CA ALA A 126 -16.02 12.84 -0.83
C ALA A 126 -14.50 13.03 -0.66
N TYR A 127 -13.70 12.82 -1.72
CA TYR A 127 -12.25 12.98 -1.64
C TYR A 127 -11.83 14.45 -1.52
N GLU A 128 -12.49 15.38 -2.21
CA GLU A 128 -12.23 16.82 -2.07
C GLU A 128 -12.58 17.32 -0.65
N ALA A 129 -13.63 16.78 -0.03
CA ALA A 129 -13.98 17.10 1.36
C ALA A 129 -12.97 16.49 2.36
N ALA A 130 -12.50 15.26 2.13
CA ALA A 130 -11.51 14.60 2.99
C ALA A 130 -10.09 15.18 2.86
N ARG A 131 -9.79 15.84 1.73
CA ARG A 131 -8.48 16.42 1.38
C ARG A 131 -8.63 17.87 0.89
N PRO A 132 -9.09 18.80 1.75
CA PRO A 132 -9.38 20.18 1.34
C PRO A 132 -8.11 20.87 0.83
N GLY A 133 -8.20 21.45 -0.38
CA GLY A 133 -7.09 22.15 -1.03
C GLY A 133 -5.99 21.24 -1.60
N ALA A 134 -6.19 19.91 -1.62
CA ALA A 134 -5.24 19.00 -2.23
C ALA A 134 -5.14 19.22 -3.75
N ARG A 135 -3.93 19.07 -4.28
CA ARG A 135 -3.70 19.10 -5.73
C ARG A 135 -4.32 17.85 -6.41
N PRO A 136 -4.70 17.95 -7.69
CA PRO A 136 -5.27 16.82 -8.43
C PRO A 136 -4.47 15.51 -8.33
N VAL A 137 -3.14 15.58 -8.42
CA VAL A 137 -2.28 14.40 -8.25
C VAL A 137 -2.43 13.77 -6.87
N ALA A 138 -2.59 14.56 -5.81
CA ALA A 138 -2.78 14.06 -4.46
C ALA A 138 -4.17 13.42 -4.26
N LEU A 139 -5.20 13.93 -4.94
CA LEU A 139 -6.52 13.33 -4.96
C LEU A 139 -6.52 11.99 -5.70
N ILE A 140 -5.88 11.91 -6.87
CA ILE A 140 -5.67 10.66 -7.61
C ILE A 140 -4.89 9.65 -6.75
N ALA A 141 -3.82 10.10 -6.09
CA ALA A 141 -3.04 9.26 -5.19
C ALA A 141 -3.86 8.76 -4.01
N ALA A 142 -4.74 9.57 -3.42
CA ALA A 142 -5.61 9.16 -2.32
C ALA A 142 -6.59 8.05 -2.75
N VAL A 143 -7.27 8.21 -3.88
CA VAL A 143 -8.17 7.18 -4.43
C VAL A 143 -7.43 5.88 -4.70
N THR A 144 -6.29 5.95 -5.36
CA THR A 144 -5.51 4.76 -5.72
C THR A 144 -4.85 4.13 -4.49
N THR A 145 -4.48 4.91 -3.47
CA THR A 145 -4.00 4.42 -2.16
C THR A 145 -5.09 3.60 -1.46
N ASP A 146 -6.31 4.14 -1.40
CA ASP A 146 -7.43 3.43 -0.77
C ASP A 146 -7.73 2.12 -1.50
N HIS A 147 -7.75 2.15 -2.83
CA HIS A 147 -8.00 0.96 -3.64
C HIS A 147 -6.91 -0.12 -3.49
N THR A 148 -5.64 0.30 -3.51
CA THR A 148 -4.50 -0.62 -3.60
C THR A 148 -4.03 -1.11 -2.23
N PHE A 149 -4.07 -0.26 -1.19
CA PHE A 149 -3.46 -0.53 0.10
C PHE A 149 -4.48 -0.55 1.24
N ARG A 150 -5.17 0.58 1.48
CA ARG A 150 -5.95 0.76 2.69
C ARG A 150 -7.18 -0.15 2.74
N ARG A 151 -7.98 -0.18 1.68
CA ARG A 151 -9.18 -1.01 1.64
C ARG A 151 -8.87 -2.51 1.71
N PRO A 152 -7.87 -3.04 0.99
CA PRO A 152 -7.40 -4.42 1.18
C PRO A 152 -6.97 -4.75 2.61
N ALA A 153 -6.25 -3.84 3.28
CA ALA A 153 -5.87 -4.03 4.69
C ALA A 153 -7.09 -4.07 5.61
N GLN A 154 -8.05 -3.17 5.40
CA GLN A 154 -9.32 -3.16 6.15
C GLN A 154 -10.13 -4.44 5.92
N ARG A 155 -10.24 -4.91 4.67
CA ARG A 155 -10.95 -6.17 4.36
C ARG A 155 -10.32 -7.37 5.04
N LEU A 156 -8.99 -7.42 5.13
CA LEU A 156 -8.33 -8.48 5.88
C LEU A 156 -8.64 -8.39 7.38
N ALA A 157 -8.60 -7.19 7.96
CA ALA A 157 -8.94 -7.00 9.37
C ALA A 157 -10.42 -7.35 9.65
N GLU A 158 -11.34 -6.98 8.76
CA GLU A 158 -12.76 -7.35 8.82
C GLU A 158 -12.93 -8.87 8.81
N ALA A 159 -12.36 -9.55 7.81
CA ALA A 159 -12.46 -10.99 7.65
C ALA A 159 -11.82 -11.76 8.83
N ARG A 160 -10.71 -11.27 9.38
CA ARG A 160 -10.08 -11.85 10.57
C ARG A 160 -10.94 -11.67 11.83
N SER A 161 -11.52 -10.49 12.02
CA SER A 161 -12.44 -10.20 13.13
C SER A 161 -13.67 -11.11 13.10
N GLU A 162 -14.23 -11.38 11.91
CA GLU A 162 -15.34 -12.32 11.72
C GLU A 162 -14.97 -13.78 12.07
N GLN A 163 -13.69 -14.14 11.92
CA GLN A 163 -13.15 -15.45 12.32
C GLN A 163 -12.71 -15.50 13.80
N GLY A 164 -12.82 -14.38 14.54
CA GLY A 164 -12.38 -14.29 15.93
C GLY A 164 -10.86 -14.22 16.10
N ASN A 165 -10.12 -13.84 15.06
CA ASN A 165 -8.66 -13.71 15.07
C ASN A 165 -8.24 -12.27 15.31
N ASP A 166 -7.42 -12.05 16.33
CA ASP A 166 -7.00 -10.72 16.75
C ASP A 166 -6.17 -10.01 15.69
N THR A 167 -6.54 -8.76 15.46
CA THR A 167 -5.85 -7.87 14.50
C THR A 167 -5.81 -6.47 15.07
N TRP A 168 -4.67 -5.81 14.96
CA TRP A 168 -4.50 -4.41 15.36
C TRP A 168 -4.20 -3.58 14.12
N MET A 169 -5.00 -2.54 13.89
CA MET A 169 -4.79 -1.65 12.76
C MET A 169 -4.08 -0.38 13.19
N TYR A 170 -3.12 0.07 12.35
CA TYR A 170 -2.57 1.42 12.43
C TYR A 170 -2.72 2.17 11.09
N TRP A 171 -2.63 3.50 11.17
CA TRP A 171 -2.66 4.38 10.03
C TRP A 171 -1.59 5.45 10.20
N PHE A 172 -0.56 5.37 9.38
CA PHE A 172 0.55 6.31 9.40
C PHE A 172 0.18 7.55 8.58
N THR A 173 0.04 8.71 9.24
CA THR A 173 -0.46 9.95 8.63
C THR A 173 0.54 11.10 8.68
N TRP A 174 1.68 10.91 9.38
CA TRP A 174 2.72 11.93 9.41
C TRP A 174 3.19 12.25 7.99
N ALA A 175 3.09 13.55 7.62
CA ALA A 175 3.45 14.00 6.28
C ALA A 175 4.88 14.56 6.27
N SER A 176 5.70 14.04 5.39
CA SER A 176 7.08 14.53 5.23
C SER A 176 7.11 15.97 4.72
N PRO A 177 7.90 16.86 5.32
CA PRO A 177 8.17 18.20 4.80
C PRO A 177 9.16 18.18 3.61
N ALA A 178 9.83 17.06 3.34
CA ALA A 178 10.77 16.96 2.23
C ALA A 178 10.08 17.26 0.89
N PHE A 179 10.84 17.77 -0.07
CA PHE A 179 10.35 18.18 -1.38
C PHE A 179 9.19 19.18 -1.32
N GLY A 180 9.18 20.05 -0.29
CA GLY A 180 8.09 21.03 -0.08
C GLY A 180 6.76 20.37 0.28
N GLY A 181 6.75 19.20 0.91
CA GLY A 181 5.56 18.45 1.31
C GLY A 181 4.90 17.64 0.17
N ALA A 182 5.57 17.53 -0.98
CA ALA A 182 4.98 16.89 -2.16
C ALA A 182 4.69 15.39 -1.97
N LEU A 183 5.41 14.73 -1.05
CA LEU A 183 5.24 13.31 -0.78
C LEU A 183 4.08 12.99 0.18
N GLY A 184 3.65 13.93 1.01
CA GLY A 184 2.69 13.64 2.07
C GLY A 184 3.19 12.52 2.99
N SER A 185 2.31 11.61 3.37
CA SER A 185 2.61 10.37 4.09
C SER A 185 2.73 9.23 3.07
N ALA A 186 3.80 9.26 2.26
CA ALA A 186 3.99 8.38 1.11
C ALA A 186 4.42 6.96 1.49
N HIS A 187 4.41 6.06 0.50
CA HIS A 187 4.85 4.67 0.65
C HIS A 187 6.25 4.56 1.27
N ALA A 188 6.39 3.63 2.21
CA ALA A 188 7.63 3.32 2.92
C ALA A 188 8.17 4.42 3.87
N LEU A 189 7.45 5.54 4.06
CA LEU A 189 7.87 6.55 5.04
C LEU A 189 7.75 6.08 6.49
N ASP A 190 6.88 5.12 6.78
CA ASP A 190 6.74 4.50 8.10
C ASP A 190 7.93 3.61 8.49
N ILE A 191 8.67 3.07 7.51
CA ILE A 191 9.76 2.10 7.75
C ILE A 191 10.86 2.66 8.64
N PRO A 192 11.47 3.84 8.36
CA PRO A 192 12.49 4.40 9.25
C PRO A 192 12.01 4.65 10.67
N PHE A 193 10.74 4.98 10.85
CA PHE A 193 10.15 5.16 12.18
C PHE A 193 9.91 3.83 12.89
N ALA A 194 9.42 2.81 12.18
CA ALA A 194 9.16 1.49 12.75
C ALA A 194 10.44 0.77 13.23
N PHE A 195 11.58 1.08 12.62
CA PHE A 195 12.89 0.52 12.98
C PHE A 195 13.79 1.48 13.77
N ASP A 196 13.30 2.65 14.16
CA ASP A 196 14.06 3.70 14.86
C ASP A 196 15.41 4.01 14.19
N ASN A 197 15.42 4.10 12.86
CA ASN A 197 16.61 4.32 12.06
C ASN A 197 16.48 5.51 11.10
N ILE A 198 15.84 6.57 11.57
CA ILE A 198 15.60 7.81 10.80
C ILE A 198 16.87 8.48 10.28
N ASP A 199 18.02 8.22 10.92
CA ASP A 199 19.33 8.74 10.51
C ASP A 199 20.01 7.88 9.43
N ALA A 200 19.39 6.78 8.98
CA ALA A 200 19.95 5.92 7.94
C ALA A 200 20.15 6.68 6.62
N PRO A 201 21.23 6.39 5.88
CA PRO A 201 21.44 7.00 4.57
C PRO A 201 20.24 6.82 3.66
N GLY A 202 19.70 7.92 3.11
CA GLY A 202 18.50 7.93 2.28
C GLY A 202 17.20 8.15 3.04
N ALA A 203 17.10 7.78 4.33
CA ALA A 203 15.91 8.10 5.14
C ALA A 203 15.76 9.61 5.32
N ALA A 204 16.83 10.30 5.74
CA ALA A 204 16.82 11.75 5.94
C ALA A 204 16.39 12.54 4.70
N MET A 205 16.73 12.07 3.50
CA MET A 205 16.29 12.71 2.25
C MET A 205 14.78 12.66 2.07
N LEU A 206 14.13 11.59 2.50
CA LEU A 206 12.68 11.40 2.38
C LEU A 206 11.91 12.00 3.55
N LEU A 207 12.53 12.00 4.75
CA LEU A 207 11.88 12.50 5.96
C LEU A 207 12.03 14.03 6.10
N GLY A 208 13.11 14.61 5.59
CA GLY A 208 13.46 16.00 5.89
C GLY A 208 13.87 16.17 7.36
N ASP A 209 13.81 17.39 7.87
CA ASP A 209 14.18 17.74 9.24
C ASP A 209 12.93 18.11 10.05
N GLY A 210 12.87 17.65 11.30
CA GLY A 210 11.79 18.00 12.22
C GLY A 210 12.12 17.57 13.66
N PRO A 211 11.77 18.37 14.67
CA PRO A 211 12.02 18.05 16.07
C PRO A 211 11.21 16.86 16.59
N GLU A 212 10.12 16.51 15.90
CA GLU A 212 9.21 15.41 16.27
C GLU A 212 9.69 14.03 15.80
N LEU A 213 10.58 13.95 14.80
CA LEU A 213 10.96 12.72 14.12
C LEU A 213 11.42 11.63 15.11
N GLN A 214 12.34 11.95 16.01
CA GLN A 214 12.86 10.97 16.98
C GLN A 214 11.76 10.50 17.95
N GLY A 215 10.88 11.41 18.35
CA GLY A 215 9.74 11.04 19.25
C GLY A 215 8.77 10.07 18.60
N ILE A 216 8.45 10.27 17.32
CA ILE A 216 7.61 9.36 16.55
C ILE A 216 8.33 8.02 16.37
N ALA A 217 9.61 8.04 15.96
CA ALA A 217 10.41 6.83 15.73
C ALA A 217 10.50 5.96 16.97
N THR A 218 10.95 6.53 18.09
CA THR A 218 11.09 5.79 19.36
C THR A 218 9.76 5.17 19.76
N ARG A 219 8.66 5.93 19.74
CA ARG A 219 7.36 5.42 20.13
C ARG A 219 6.83 4.34 19.21
N PHE A 220 6.96 4.51 17.89
CA PHE A 220 6.45 3.52 16.93
C PHE A 220 7.29 2.23 16.98
N ALA A 221 8.60 2.33 17.07
CA ALA A 221 9.49 1.17 17.25
C ALA A 221 9.19 0.41 18.55
N ASP A 222 8.89 1.11 19.65
CA ASP A 222 8.48 0.49 20.92
C ASP A 222 7.16 -0.29 20.76
N GLU A 223 6.15 0.28 20.07
CA GLU A 223 4.88 -0.41 19.77
C GLU A 223 5.10 -1.68 18.93
N ILE A 224 5.88 -1.59 17.86
CA ILE A 224 6.20 -2.75 17.01
C ILE A 224 6.97 -3.82 17.79
N SER A 225 7.96 -3.40 18.60
CA SER A 225 8.76 -4.31 19.41
C SER A 225 7.94 -4.99 20.51
N ALA A 226 7.02 -4.26 21.15
CA ALA A 226 6.09 -4.81 22.15
C ALA A 226 5.16 -5.83 21.50
N PHE A 227 4.56 -5.48 20.36
CA PHE A 227 3.72 -6.40 19.60
C PHE A 227 4.47 -7.69 19.21
N GLY A 228 5.72 -7.57 18.74
CA GLY A 228 6.54 -8.73 18.38
C GLY A 228 6.87 -9.65 19.55
N ARG A 229 6.96 -9.12 20.77
CA ARG A 229 7.19 -9.92 21.99
C ARG A 229 5.92 -10.55 22.56
N ASP A 230 4.85 -9.77 22.60
CA ASP A 230 3.67 -10.08 23.41
C ASP A 230 2.49 -10.57 22.56
N GLY A 231 2.54 -10.40 21.23
CA GLY A 231 1.43 -10.72 20.32
C GLY A 231 0.20 -9.82 20.50
N THR A 232 0.35 -8.72 21.24
CA THR A 232 -0.71 -7.73 21.51
C THR A 232 -0.17 -6.31 21.38
N ALA A 233 -1.03 -5.33 21.07
CA ALA A 233 -0.65 -3.93 21.03
C ALA A 233 -1.23 -3.12 22.19
N THR A 234 -0.77 -1.88 22.37
CA THR A 234 -1.23 -0.99 23.45
C THR A 234 -2.60 -0.36 23.21
N TRP A 235 -3.14 -0.50 21.98
CA TRP A 235 -4.49 -0.05 21.63
C TRP A 235 -5.42 -1.24 21.44
N PRO A 236 -6.76 -1.03 21.41
CA PRO A 236 -7.73 -2.13 21.23
C PRO A 236 -7.56 -2.86 19.89
N ALA A 237 -7.78 -4.17 19.91
CA ALA A 237 -7.90 -4.95 18.71
C ALA A 237 -9.05 -4.43 17.83
N PHE A 238 -8.90 -4.57 16.52
CA PHE A 238 -9.90 -4.20 15.55
C PHE A 238 -11.11 -5.13 15.63
N ASP A 239 -12.29 -4.53 15.63
CA ASP A 239 -13.56 -5.21 15.36
C ASP A 239 -14.37 -4.41 14.33
N THR A 240 -15.35 -5.04 13.73
CA THR A 240 -16.17 -4.43 12.68
C THR A 240 -17.11 -3.33 13.17
N ALA A 241 -17.36 -3.24 14.49
CA ALA A 241 -18.22 -2.22 15.09
C ALA A 241 -17.44 -0.95 15.44
N ALA A 242 -16.33 -1.09 16.16
CA ALA A 242 -15.52 0.05 16.60
C ALA A 242 -14.47 0.48 15.57
N ARG A 243 -13.96 -0.47 14.77
CA ARG A 243 -12.91 -0.24 13.77
C ARG A 243 -11.70 0.52 14.31
N ALA A 244 -11.28 0.12 15.53
CA ALA A 244 -10.19 0.75 16.24
C ALA A 244 -8.91 0.78 15.38
N THR A 245 -8.35 1.97 15.18
CA THR A 245 -7.17 2.20 14.35
C THR A 245 -6.25 3.21 15.03
N LEU A 246 -5.01 2.85 15.33
CA LEU A 246 -4.03 3.78 15.87
C LEU A 246 -3.52 4.71 14.76
N ARG A 247 -3.84 6.00 14.83
CA ARG A 247 -3.22 7.01 13.99
C ARG A 247 -1.82 7.32 14.50
N ILE A 248 -0.83 7.21 13.62
CA ILE A 248 0.57 7.54 13.88
C ILE A 248 0.90 8.84 13.15
N ASP A 249 1.13 9.88 13.93
CA ASP A 249 1.47 11.22 13.52
C ASP A 249 2.40 11.83 14.58
N SER A 250 2.63 13.14 14.57
CA SER A 250 3.29 13.85 15.67
C SER A 250 2.66 13.54 17.05
N ALA A 251 1.36 13.24 17.06
CA ALA A 251 0.67 12.62 18.18
C ALA A 251 0.05 11.28 17.75
N PHE A 252 0.12 10.27 18.64
CA PHE A 252 -0.55 8.98 18.43
C PHE A 252 -1.97 9.07 19.00
N GLU A 253 -2.95 8.74 18.18
CA GLU A 253 -4.36 8.88 18.53
C GLU A 253 -5.15 7.64 18.12
N LEU A 254 -5.99 7.15 19.03
CA LEU A 254 -6.94 6.08 18.70
C LEU A 254 -8.13 6.68 17.96
N LEU A 255 -8.33 6.22 16.73
CA LEU A 255 -9.49 6.57 15.90
C LEU A 255 -10.47 5.40 15.84
N HIS A 256 -11.73 5.73 15.63
CA HIS A 256 -12.80 4.77 15.38
C HIS A 256 -13.36 5.02 13.99
N ASP A 257 -13.22 4.01 13.12
CA ASP A 257 -13.65 4.05 11.71
C ASP A 257 -13.17 5.31 10.96
N PRO A 258 -11.86 5.56 10.84
CA PRO A 258 -11.37 6.76 10.19
C PRO A 258 -11.78 6.81 8.71
N GLU A 259 -12.39 7.95 8.30
CA GLU A 259 -12.89 8.22 6.93
C GLU A 259 -13.94 7.20 6.44
N PRO A 260 -15.05 7.01 7.19
CA PRO A 260 -16.07 6.01 6.85
C PRO A 260 -16.74 6.25 5.49
N GLU A 261 -16.88 7.52 5.08
CA GLU A 261 -17.44 7.90 3.80
C GLU A 261 -16.56 7.39 2.64
N LEU A 262 -15.22 7.56 2.74
CA LEU A 262 -14.30 7.06 1.73
C LEU A 262 -14.29 5.53 1.69
N ARG A 263 -14.29 4.89 2.87
CA ARG A 263 -14.37 3.43 2.96
C ARG A 263 -15.59 2.87 2.24
N ALA A 264 -16.75 3.52 2.38
CA ALA A 264 -18.00 3.09 1.76
C ALA A 264 -17.99 3.17 0.22
N LEU A 265 -17.12 4.00 -0.37
CA LEU A 265 -17.00 4.14 -1.83
C LEU A 265 -16.33 2.94 -2.51
N HIS A 266 -15.51 2.19 -1.78
CA HIS A 266 -14.72 1.07 -2.31
C HIS A 266 -15.36 -0.31 -2.05
N GLY A 267 -16.58 -0.38 -1.57
CA GLY A 267 -17.43 -1.58 -1.49
C GLY A 267 -17.02 -2.60 -0.45
#